data_4c67ae63f42bceab24f3ee43ce2f539c
#
_entry.id   4c67ae63f42bceab24f3ee43ce2f539c
#
_cell.length_a   1.000
_cell.length_b   1.000
_cell.length_c   1.000
_cell.angle_alpha   90.00
_cell.angle_beta   90.00
_cell.angle_gamma   90.00
#
_symmetry.space_group_name_H-M   'P 1'
#
loop_
_entity.id
_entity.type
_entity.pdbx_description
1 polymer ?
#
loop_
_entity_poly.entity_id
_entity_poly.type
_entity_poly.pdbx_seq_one_letter_code
_entity_poly.pdbx_strand_id
1 'polypeptide(L)'
;MIDTDATAPDFIAPAVAPEADGDGTATRAATELALFRLVEAHDAVVCCTAPATFVPTCTAEFVAVRDAGWHASDDLAVVALTGDSLYAGFAYADRFDLPFPIVADFHGGVADSYDLLADSWEGHSDIPHRATLVIDGDWTVRFAAAADDPLDRADPAPVQRATETLREIGVDAERPRVEYDGAW
;
A
#
# COMPACT_ATOMS: atom_id res chain seq x y z
N MET A 1 4.88 -15.10 3.09
CA MET A 1 4.42 -13.80 3.64
C MET A 1 4.83 -13.71 5.09
N ILE A 2 5.34 -12.56 5.51
CA ILE A 2 5.74 -12.29 6.90
C ILE A 2 4.62 -12.62 7.89
N ASP A 3 4.99 -13.17 9.06
CA ASP A 3 4.03 -13.53 10.10
C ASP A 3 3.56 -12.31 10.91
N THR A 4 2.34 -12.37 11.41
CA THR A 4 1.90 -11.45 12.47
C THR A 4 2.75 -11.62 13.72
N ASP A 5 2.92 -10.54 14.47
CA ASP A 5 3.82 -10.40 15.63
C ASP A 5 5.33 -10.46 15.30
N ALA A 6 5.70 -10.58 14.01
CA ALA A 6 7.09 -10.39 13.59
C ALA A 6 7.46 -8.90 13.58
N THR A 7 8.76 -8.61 13.71
CA THR A 7 9.28 -7.26 13.50
C THR A 7 9.29 -6.95 12.01
N ALA A 8 8.68 -5.84 11.61
CA ALA A 8 8.67 -5.37 10.23
C ALA A 8 10.07 -5.00 9.75
N PRO A 9 10.55 -5.53 8.62
CA PRO A 9 11.79 -5.08 8.00
C PRO A 9 11.72 -3.60 7.61
N ASP A 10 12.77 -2.83 7.94
CA ASP A 10 12.89 -1.46 7.45
C ASP A 10 13.32 -1.44 5.99
N PHE A 11 12.88 -0.40 5.27
CA PHE A 11 13.31 -0.19 3.90
C PHE A 11 13.40 1.30 3.55
N ILE A 12 14.25 1.59 2.55
CA ILE A 12 14.28 2.86 1.84
C ILE A 12 14.15 2.53 0.35
N ALA A 13 13.15 3.09 -0.30
CA ALA A 13 12.87 2.78 -1.69
C ALA A 13 12.39 4.00 -2.49
N PRO A 14 12.62 4.03 -3.82
CA PRO A 14 12.07 5.06 -4.68
C PRO A 14 10.54 5.06 -4.63
N ALA A 15 9.94 6.25 -4.52
CA ALA A 15 8.49 6.39 -4.47
C ALA A 15 8.03 7.63 -5.23
N VAL A 16 6.78 7.59 -5.68
CA VAL A 16 6.02 8.77 -6.10
C VAL A 16 5.19 9.22 -4.92
N ALA A 17 5.40 10.43 -4.43
CA ALA A 17 4.65 10.95 -3.29
C ALA A 17 3.90 12.24 -3.65
N PRO A 18 2.75 12.50 -3.01
CA PRO A 18 2.09 13.79 -3.11
C PRO A 18 3.01 14.88 -2.53
N GLU A 19 3.05 16.02 -3.21
CA GLU A 19 3.77 17.21 -2.80
C GLU A 19 2.82 18.41 -2.87
N ALA A 20 2.87 19.29 -1.91
CA ALA A 20 2.10 20.53 -1.95
C ALA A 20 2.99 21.64 -2.50
N ASP A 21 2.63 22.20 -3.66
CA ASP A 21 3.24 23.41 -4.15
C ASP A 21 2.89 24.60 -3.24
N GLY A 22 3.74 25.62 -3.27
CA GLY A 22 3.57 26.82 -2.43
C GLY A 22 2.29 27.62 -2.71
N ASP A 23 1.56 27.31 -3.78
CA ASP A 23 0.25 27.87 -4.14
C ASP A 23 -0.93 26.97 -3.76
N GLY A 24 -0.66 25.82 -3.14
CA GLY A 24 -1.67 24.84 -2.73
C GLY A 24 -2.13 23.88 -3.84
N THR A 25 -1.47 23.90 -5.00
CA THR A 25 -1.71 22.90 -6.04
C THR A 25 -1.09 21.58 -5.63
N ALA A 26 -1.89 20.52 -5.59
CA ALA A 26 -1.39 19.17 -5.33
C ALA A 26 -0.57 18.70 -6.54
N THR A 27 0.72 18.50 -6.34
CA THR A 27 1.63 17.92 -7.33
C THR A 27 2.19 16.61 -6.82
N ARG A 28 3.03 15.95 -7.61
CA ARG A 28 3.69 14.71 -7.22
C ARG A 28 5.16 14.80 -7.52
N ALA A 29 5.99 14.25 -6.64
CA ALA A 29 7.43 14.19 -6.82
C ALA A 29 7.96 12.77 -6.71
N ALA A 30 9.06 12.50 -7.41
CA ALA A 30 9.89 11.34 -7.14
C ALA A 30 10.70 11.62 -5.88
N THR A 31 10.66 10.69 -4.94
CA THR A 31 11.35 10.79 -3.65
C THR A 31 11.89 9.44 -3.22
N GLU A 32 12.67 9.41 -2.14
CA GLU A 32 12.98 8.19 -1.40
C GLU A 32 12.06 8.12 -0.18
N LEU A 33 11.23 7.08 -0.14
CA LEU A 33 10.42 6.78 1.03
C LEU A 33 11.22 5.88 1.97
N ALA A 34 11.30 6.31 3.22
CA ALA A 34 11.90 5.53 4.30
C ALA A 34 10.82 5.11 5.30
N LEU A 35 10.61 3.81 5.48
CA LEU A 35 9.57 3.28 6.36
C LEU A 35 9.74 3.79 7.80
N PHE A 36 10.99 3.86 8.29
CA PHE A 36 11.25 4.30 9.65
C PHE A 36 10.68 5.70 9.96
N ARG A 37 10.66 6.61 8.97
CA ARG A 37 10.08 7.94 9.16
C ARG A 37 8.57 7.91 9.33
N LEU A 38 7.91 6.96 8.69
CA LEU A 38 6.46 6.78 8.81
C LEU A 38 6.11 6.16 10.16
N VAL A 39 6.84 5.14 10.58
CA VAL A 39 6.64 4.48 11.88
C VAL A 39 6.95 5.41 13.05
N GLU A 40 7.96 6.31 12.93
CA GLU A 40 8.26 7.32 13.95
C GLU A 40 7.22 8.45 14.03
N ALA A 41 6.48 8.69 12.95
CA ALA A 41 5.55 9.83 12.86
C ALA A 41 4.08 9.45 13.07
N HIS A 42 3.72 8.16 13.01
CA HIS A 42 2.32 7.70 13.10
C HIS A 42 2.21 6.49 14.01
N ASP A 43 1.02 6.26 14.55
CA ASP A 43 0.74 5.10 15.42
C ASP A 43 0.65 3.79 14.61
N ALA A 44 0.34 3.89 13.32
CA ALA A 44 0.37 2.76 12.41
C ALA A 44 0.74 3.14 10.96
N VAL A 45 1.29 2.16 10.24
CA VAL A 45 1.51 2.22 8.79
C VAL A 45 0.75 1.08 8.12
N VAL A 46 -0.11 1.40 7.16
CA VAL A 46 -0.72 0.41 6.27
C VAL A 46 0.06 0.37 4.97
N CYS A 47 0.59 -0.80 4.65
CA CYS A 47 1.23 -1.06 3.36
C CYS A 47 0.31 -1.95 2.50
N CYS A 48 -0.15 -1.43 1.38
CA CYS A 48 -0.95 -2.15 0.40
C CYS A 48 -0.09 -2.46 -0.83
N THR A 49 0.07 -3.75 -1.17
CA THR A 49 0.94 -4.17 -2.26
C THR A 49 0.16 -4.67 -3.47
N ALA A 50 0.72 -4.48 -4.65
CA ALA A 50 0.17 -4.95 -5.92
C ALA A 50 1.30 -5.42 -6.85
N PRO A 51 1.09 -6.47 -7.67
CA PRO A 51 2.09 -6.95 -8.62
C PRO A 51 2.46 -5.88 -9.65
N ALA A 52 1.49 -5.08 -10.06
CA ALA A 52 1.68 -3.98 -11.01
C ALA A 52 0.63 -2.89 -10.80
N THR A 53 0.89 -1.70 -11.34
CA THR A 53 -0.10 -0.64 -11.48
C THR A 53 -1.23 -1.09 -12.42
N PHE A 54 -2.41 -0.49 -12.29
CA PHE A 54 -3.59 -0.78 -13.12
C PHE A 54 -4.16 -2.20 -13.00
N VAL A 55 -3.67 -3.06 -12.10
CA VAL A 55 -4.36 -4.32 -11.79
C VAL A 55 -5.73 -3.99 -11.19
N PRO A 56 -6.85 -4.43 -11.82
CA PRO A 56 -8.18 -3.92 -11.49
C PRO A 56 -8.58 -4.11 -10.02
N THR A 57 -8.31 -5.27 -9.45
CA THR A 57 -8.63 -5.61 -8.06
C THR A 57 -7.81 -4.80 -7.06
N CYS A 58 -6.50 -4.64 -7.31
CA CYS A 58 -5.62 -3.80 -6.49
C CYS A 58 -6.02 -2.32 -6.58
N THR A 59 -6.35 -1.86 -7.79
CA THR A 59 -6.83 -0.49 -8.01
C THR A 59 -8.11 -0.22 -7.24
N ALA A 60 -9.07 -1.17 -7.24
CA ALA A 60 -10.29 -1.03 -6.45
C ALA A 60 -10.01 -0.87 -4.94
N GLU A 61 -9.04 -1.60 -4.41
CA GLU A 61 -8.64 -1.47 -3.00
C GLU A 61 -7.96 -0.13 -2.72
N PHE A 62 -7.04 0.32 -3.58
CA PHE A 62 -6.35 1.61 -3.38
C PHE A 62 -7.33 2.79 -3.45
N VAL A 63 -8.26 2.75 -4.40
CA VAL A 63 -9.35 3.74 -4.51
C VAL A 63 -10.24 3.69 -3.27
N ALA A 64 -10.61 2.51 -2.78
CA ALA A 64 -11.42 2.37 -1.57
C ALA A 64 -10.71 2.92 -0.31
N VAL A 65 -9.39 2.73 -0.18
CA VAL A 65 -8.58 3.30 0.91
C VAL A 65 -8.51 4.83 0.80
N ARG A 66 -8.34 5.37 -0.42
CA ARG A 66 -8.42 6.82 -0.68
C ARG A 66 -9.77 7.37 -0.22
N ASP A 67 -10.87 6.75 -0.67
CA ASP A 67 -12.24 7.22 -0.40
C ASP A 67 -12.64 7.07 1.07
N ALA A 68 -12.05 6.12 1.79
CA ALA A 68 -12.17 5.98 3.24
C ALA A 68 -11.36 7.05 4.02
N GLY A 69 -10.56 7.86 3.34
CA GLY A 69 -9.84 8.97 3.96
C GLY A 69 -8.68 8.57 4.88
N TRP A 70 -8.16 7.36 4.79
CA TRP A 70 -7.09 6.87 5.67
C TRP A 70 -5.85 7.76 5.64
N HIS A 71 -5.54 8.33 4.47
CA HIS A 71 -4.41 9.24 4.25
C HIS A 71 -4.53 10.60 4.95
N ALA A 72 -5.71 10.94 5.44
CA ALA A 72 -5.98 12.21 6.11
C ALA A 72 -5.92 12.11 7.65
N SER A 73 -5.66 10.91 8.19
CA SER A 73 -5.46 10.70 9.63
C SER A 73 -4.04 11.09 10.03
N ASP A 74 -3.89 11.79 11.14
CA ASP A 74 -2.58 12.09 11.73
C ASP A 74 -1.92 10.85 12.36
N ASP A 75 -2.71 9.84 12.71
CA ASP A 75 -2.25 8.63 13.41
C ASP A 75 -1.90 7.49 12.43
N LEU A 76 -2.25 7.62 11.14
CA LEU A 76 -2.16 6.56 10.15
C LEU A 76 -1.40 6.98 8.89
N ALA A 77 -0.31 6.32 8.58
CA ALA A 77 0.31 6.41 7.25
C ALA A 77 -0.22 5.32 6.32
N VAL A 78 -0.43 5.67 5.05
CA VAL A 78 -0.76 4.73 3.97
C VAL A 78 0.36 4.73 2.94
N VAL A 79 0.80 3.54 2.53
CA VAL A 79 1.80 3.33 1.48
C VAL A 79 1.27 2.28 0.51
N ALA A 80 1.25 2.61 -0.77
CA ALA A 80 1.13 1.61 -1.82
C ALA A 80 2.51 1.14 -2.28
N LEU A 81 2.65 -0.14 -2.65
CA LEU A 81 3.86 -0.71 -3.20
C LEU A 81 3.52 -1.50 -4.45
N THR A 82 4.24 -1.28 -5.53
CA THR A 82 4.02 -1.98 -6.81
C THR A 82 5.34 -2.44 -7.42
N GLY A 83 5.30 -3.54 -8.18
CA GLY A 83 6.45 -4.02 -8.96
C GLY A 83 6.77 -3.17 -10.20
N ASP A 84 6.15 -2.02 -10.37
CA ASP A 84 6.34 -1.14 -11.51
C ASP A 84 7.36 -0.03 -11.26
N SER A 85 7.73 0.66 -12.35
CA SER A 85 8.63 1.81 -12.30
C SER A 85 7.97 3.06 -11.72
N LEU A 86 8.79 4.03 -11.27
CA LEU A 86 8.33 5.37 -10.87
C LEU A 86 7.42 6.02 -11.92
N TYR A 87 7.74 5.89 -13.21
CA TYR A 87 6.95 6.51 -14.28
C TYR A 87 5.55 5.93 -14.39
N ALA A 88 5.40 4.62 -14.22
CA ALA A 88 4.09 3.97 -14.13
C ALA A 88 3.34 4.45 -12.88
N GLY A 89 4.05 4.55 -11.74
CA GLY A 89 3.53 5.09 -10.49
C GLY A 89 2.97 6.51 -10.62
N PHE A 90 3.66 7.42 -11.33
CA PHE A 90 3.15 8.77 -11.61
C PHE A 90 1.83 8.73 -12.36
N ALA A 91 1.80 8.03 -13.51
CA ALA A 91 0.60 7.92 -14.33
C ALA A 91 -0.58 7.30 -13.58
N TYR A 92 -0.29 6.30 -12.75
CA TYR A 92 -1.27 5.60 -11.93
C TYR A 92 -1.84 6.50 -10.83
N ALA A 93 -0.97 7.16 -10.08
CA ALA A 93 -1.38 8.08 -9.03
C ALA A 93 -2.24 9.23 -9.57
N ASP A 94 -1.86 9.81 -10.72
CA ASP A 94 -2.63 10.87 -11.38
C ASP A 94 -3.97 10.37 -11.91
N ARG A 95 -3.99 9.16 -12.50
CA ARG A 95 -5.21 8.59 -13.07
C ARG A 95 -6.30 8.33 -12.04
N PHE A 96 -5.91 7.91 -10.84
CA PHE A 96 -6.82 7.53 -9.77
C PHE A 96 -6.83 8.51 -8.59
N ASP A 97 -6.15 9.64 -8.72
CA ASP A 97 -6.05 10.67 -7.69
C ASP A 97 -5.66 10.10 -6.32
N LEU A 98 -4.62 9.25 -6.29
CA LEU A 98 -4.18 8.57 -5.07
C LEU A 98 -3.38 9.54 -4.19
N PRO A 99 -3.82 9.87 -2.96
CA PRO A 99 -3.22 10.91 -2.13
C PRO A 99 -2.10 10.39 -1.20
N PHE A 100 -1.60 9.21 -1.42
CA PHE A 100 -0.54 8.57 -0.61
C PHE A 100 0.63 8.12 -1.48
N PRO A 101 1.82 7.88 -0.90
CA PRO A 101 3.00 7.45 -1.62
C PRO A 101 2.82 6.09 -2.30
N ILE A 102 3.41 5.94 -3.49
CA ILE A 102 3.51 4.68 -4.23
C ILE A 102 4.98 4.33 -4.38
N VAL A 103 5.41 3.29 -3.68
CA VAL A 103 6.76 2.73 -3.78
C VAL A 103 6.90 1.95 -5.08
N ALA A 104 7.97 2.22 -5.82
CA ALA A 104 8.36 1.52 -7.03
C ALA A 104 9.35 0.40 -6.70
N ASP A 105 8.85 -0.77 -6.36
CA ASP A 105 9.67 -1.95 -6.01
C ASP A 105 9.98 -2.80 -7.25
N PHE A 106 10.55 -2.14 -8.27
CA PHE A 106 10.80 -2.72 -9.60
C PHE A 106 11.71 -3.97 -9.57
N HIS A 107 12.53 -4.11 -8.53
CA HIS A 107 13.44 -5.25 -8.35
C HIS A 107 12.97 -6.22 -7.26
N GLY A 108 11.78 -6.01 -6.69
CA GLY A 108 11.19 -6.88 -5.69
C GLY A 108 11.90 -6.90 -4.33
N GLY A 109 12.85 -5.99 -4.07
CA GLY A 109 13.67 -6.05 -2.86
C GLY A 109 12.89 -5.76 -1.58
N VAL A 110 11.91 -4.87 -1.63
CA VAL A 110 11.03 -4.61 -0.49
C VAL A 110 10.09 -5.79 -0.28
N ALA A 111 9.43 -6.26 -1.34
CA ALA A 111 8.51 -7.39 -1.26
C ALA A 111 9.21 -8.68 -0.79
N ASP A 112 10.47 -8.92 -1.22
CA ASP A 112 11.29 -10.05 -0.75
C ASP A 112 11.51 -10.00 0.77
N SER A 113 11.84 -8.83 1.31
CA SER A 113 12.06 -8.67 2.76
C SER A 113 10.83 -8.99 3.62
N TYR A 114 9.64 -8.91 3.04
CA TYR A 114 8.36 -9.25 3.66
C TYR A 114 7.83 -10.64 3.26
N ASP A 115 8.64 -11.43 2.55
CA ASP A 115 8.24 -12.73 2.00
C ASP A 115 6.93 -12.63 1.16
N LEU A 116 6.87 -11.57 0.34
CA LEU A 116 5.74 -11.23 -0.52
C LEU A 116 6.05 -11.32 -2.02
N LEU A 117 7.17 -11.96 -2.40
CA LEU A 117 7.44 -12.18 -3.82
C LEU A 117 6.62 -13.34 -4.38
N ALA A 118 5.99 -13.11 -5.52
CA ALA A 118 5.48 -14.14 -6.39
C ALA A 118 6.54 -14.52 -7.42
N ASP A 119 6.77 -15.83 -7.62
CA ASP A 119 7.75 -16.34 -8.59
C ASP A 119 7.44 -15.85 -10.01
N SER A 120 6.16 -15.83 -10.37
CA SER A 120 5.71 -15.32 -11.67
C SER A 120 4.19 -15.04 -11.68
N TRP A 121 3.78 -14.01 -12.42
CA TRP A 121 2.40 -13.71 -12.74
C TRP A 121 2.33 -12.98 -14.08
N GLU A 122 1.47 -13.44 -15.01
CA GLU A 122 1.26 -12.83 -16.35
C GLU A 122 2.57 -12.56 -17.12
N GLY A 123 3.57 -13.44 -16.96
CA GLY A 123 4.86 -13.32 -17.61
C GLY A 123 5.88 -12.39 -16.94
N HIS A 124 5.53 -11.78 -15.81
CA HIS A 124 6.43 -11.06 -14.92
C HIS A 124 7.01 -12.01 -13.87
N SER A 125 8.23 -11.75 -13.42
CA SER A 125 8.91 -12.50 -12.35
C SER A 125 9.29 -11.56 -11.21
N ASP A 126 9.42 -12.13 -10.02
CA ASP A 126 9.89 -11.43 -8.83
C ASP A 126 9.06 -10.17 -8.51
N ILE A 127 7.75 -10.32 -8.55
CA ILE A 127 6.78 -9.23 -8.33
C ILE A 127 6.07 -9.37 -6.99
N PRO A 128 5.63 -8.25 -6.39
CA PRO A 128 4.87 -8.28 -5.15
C PRO A 128 3.55 -9.05 -5.30
N HIS A 129 3.20 -9.89 -4.32
CA HIS A 129 1.82 -10.35 -4.16
C HIS A 129 0.89 -9.18 -3.89
N ARG A 130 -0.39 -9.32 -4.25
CA ARG A 130 -1.44 -8.43 -3.72
C ARG A 130 -1.63 -8.74 -2.25
N ALA A 131 -1.26 -7.80 -1.38
CA ALA A 131 -1.35 -7.97 0.07
C ALA A 131 -1.67 -6.66 0.78
N THR A 132 -2.08 -6.78 2.05
CA THR A 132 -2.22 -5.66 2.97
C THR A 132 -1.53 -6.02 4.28
N LEU A 133 -0.68 -5.13 4.75
CA LEU A 133 0.03 -5.22 6.03
C LEU A 133 -0.37 -4.04 6.91
N VAL A 134 -0.43 -4.26 8.22
CA VAL A 134 -0.50 -3.19 9.24
C VAL A 134 0.70 -3.34 10.14
N ILE A 135 1.48 -2.27 10.27
CA ILE A 135 2.67 -2.18 11.12
C ILE A 135 2.37 -1.13 12.19
N ASP A 136 2.56 -1.44 13.47
CA ASP A 136 2.37 -0.48 14.55
C ASP A 136 3.63 0.36 14.84
N GLY A 137 3.52 1.33 15.75
CA GLY A 137 4.61 2.21 16.15
C GLY A 137 5.79 1.50 16.85
N ASP A 138 5.60 0.24 17.26
CA ASP A 138 6.64 -0.62 17.84
C ASP A 138 7.28 -1.56 16.81
N TRP A 139 7.07 -1.30 15.50
CA TRP A 139 7.59 -2.13 14.40
C TRP A 139 7.01 -3.53 14.32
N THR A 140 5.88 -3.78 14.94
CA THR A 140 5.25 -5.10 14.92
C THR A 140 4.24 -5.20 13.79
N VAL A 141 4.32 -6.26 13.00
CA VAL A 141 3.30 -6.59 12.00
C VAL A 141 2.05 -7.08 12.74
N ARG A 142 1.02 -6.24 12.79
CA ARG A 142 -0.24 -6.54 13.50
C ARG A 142 -1.27 -7.25 12.61
N PHE A 143 -1.13 -7.08 11.31
CA PHE A 143 -1.96 -7.73 10.30
C PHE A 143 -1.16 -8.01 9.06
N ALA A 144 -1.37 -9.18 8.47
CA ALA A 144 -0.84 -9.54 7.18
C ALA A 144 -1.85 -10.43 6.45
N ALA A 145 -2.22 -10.06 5.24
CA ALA A 145 -3.08 -10.86 4.37
C ALA A 145 -2.68 -10.67 2.91
N ALA A 146 -2.46 -11.77 2.21
CA ALA A 146 -2.19 -11.78 0.78
C ALA A 146 -3.28 -12.55 0.05
N ALA A 147 -3.49 -12.24 -1.22
CA ALA A 147 -4.31 -13.01 -2.13
C ALA A 147 -3.44 -14.01 -2.91
N ASP A 148 -3.93 -15.23 -3.09
CA ASP A 148 -3.25 -16.25 -3.89
C ASP A 148 -3.19 -15.87 -5.37
N ASP A 149 -4.27 -15.27 -5.88
CA ASP A 149 -4.34 -14.67 -7.21
C ASP A 149 -4.64 -13.17 -7.07
N PRO A 150 -3.81 -12.28 -7.68
CA PRO A 150 -4.05 -10.84 -7.66
C PRO A 150 -5.42 -10.41 -8.20
N LEU A 151 -6.03 -11.21 -9.07
CA LEU A 151 -7.34 -10.91 -9.69
C LEU A 151 -8.53 -11.44 -8.88
N ASP A 152 -8.30 -12.16 -7.79
CA ASP A 152 -9.37 -12.65 -6.93
C ASP A 152 -10.17 -11.49 -6.31
N ARG A 153 -11.50 -11.63 -6.36
CA ARG A 153 -12.42 -10.67 -5.75
C ARG A 153 -12.80 -11.14 -4.35
N ALA A 154 -11.92 -10.88 -3.40
CA ALA A 154 -12.15 -11.23 -1.99
C ALA A 154 -13.24 -10.35 -1.36
N ASP A 155 -14.14 -10.96 -0.58
CA ASP A 155 -15.13 -10.25 0.23
C ASP A 155 -15.20 -10.91 1.63
N PRO A 156 -14.69 -10.25 2.68
CA PRO A 156 -14.05 -8.92 2.67
C PRO A 156 -12.65 -8.93 2.07
N ALA A 157 -12.32 -7.85 1.35
CA ALA A 157 -10.98 -7.63 0.83
C ALA A 157 -9.93 -7.43 1.94
N PRO A 158 -8.63 -7.69 1.69
CA PRO A 158 -7.58 -7.49 2.69
C PRO A 158 -7.62 -6.14 3.40
N VAL A 159 -7.78 -5.03 2.67
CA VAL A 159 -7.90 -3.68 3.23
C VAL A 159 -9.12 -3.51 4.15
N GLN A 160 -10.22 -4.21 3.89
CA GLN A 160 -11.40 -4.18 4.76
C GLN A 160 -11.17 -4.94 6.08
N ARG A 161 -10.41 -6.02 6.02
CA ARG A 161 -10.05 -6.82 7.20
C ARG A 161 -9.05 -6.07 8.09
N ALA A 162 -8.10 -5.35 7.48
CA ALA A 162 -7.12 -4.53 8.19
C ALA A 162 -7.77 -3.46 9.10
N THR A 163 -8.98 -2.97 8.75
CA THR A 163 -9.70 -1.98 9.56
C THR A 163 -9.97 -2.44 11.00
N GLU A 164 -10.24 -3.72 11.20
CA GLU A 164 -10.50 -4.27 12.54
C GLU A 164 -9.24 -4.20 13.39
N THR A 165 -8.09 -4.60 12.82
CA THR A 165 -6.79 -4.52 13.48
C THR A 165 -6.40 -3.08 13.80
N LEU A 166 -6.61 -2.12 12.89
CA LEU A 166 -6.34 -0.69 13.16
C LEU A 166 -7.11 -0.21 14.38
N ARG A 167 -8.40 -0.56 14.51
CA ARG A 167 -9.21 -0.19 15.67
C ARG A 167 -8.77 -0.88 16.96
N GLU A 168 -8.32 -2.13 16.89
CA GLU A 168 -7.79 -2.88 18.03
C GLU A 168 -6.53 -2.26 18.61
N ILE A 169 -5.69 -1.65 17.77
CA ILE A 169 -4.48 -0.93 18.19
C ILE A 169 -4.73 0.56 18.48
N GLY A 170 -5.99 1.01 18.43
CA GLY A 170 -6.39 2.36 18.83
C GLY A 170 -6.43 3.40 17.70
N VAL A 171 -6.18 3.00 16.45
CA VAL A 171 -6.24 3.88 15.29
C VAL A 171 -7.66 3.90 14.72
N ASP A 172 -8.28 5.08 14.67
CA ASP A 172 -9.62 5.23 14.08
C ASP A 172 -9.52 5.26 12.55
N ALA A 173 -10.13 4.27 11.93
CA ALA A 173 -10.15 4.12 10.48
C ALA A 173 -11.56 3.74 9.98
N GLU A 174 -12.04 4.47 8.98
CA GLU A 174 -13.28 4.10 8.29
C GLU A 174 -13.04 2.83 7.45
N ARG A 175 -14.02 1.91 7.45
CA ARG A 175 -13.91 0.69 6.65
C ARG A 175 -14.04 1.01 5.16
N PRO A 176 -13.03 0.67 4.32
CA PRO A 176 -13.08 0.90 2.88
C PRO A 176 -14.24 0.15 2.21
N ARG A 177 -14.86 0.79 1.22
CA ARG A 177 -15.87 0.14 0.36
C ARG A 177 -15.22 -0.26 -0.94
N VAL A 178 -14.87 -1.54 -1.06
CA VAL A 178 -14.22 -2.07 -2.27
C VAL A 178 -15.28 -2.45 -3.30
N GLU A 179 -15.26 -1.82 -4.46
CA GLU A 179 -16.14 -2.08 -5.58
C GLU A 179 -15.31 -2.59 -6.78
N TYR A 180 -15.47 -3.87 -7.12
CA TYR A 180 -14.70 -4.50 -8.20
C TYR A 180 -15.29 -4.31 -9.61
N ASP A 181 -16.47 -3.69 -9.72
CA ASP A 181 -17.22 -3.57 -10.98
C ASP A 181 -16.98 -2.24 -11.72
N GLY A 182 -16.00 -1.44 -11.25
CA GLY A 182 -15.60 -0.21 -11.93
C GLY A 182 -14.98 -0.49 -13.31
N ALA A 183 -15.44 0.20 -14.34
CA ALA A 183 -14.76 0.22 -15.62
C ALA A 183 -13.51 1.11 -15.50
N TRP A 184 -12.36 0.48 -15.56
CA TRP A 184 -11.04 1.13 -15.52
C TRP A 184 -10.53 1.46 -16.92
#